data_7da454037a4dbf4e0e4d13f86a92add6
#
_entry.id   7da454037a4dbf4e0e4d13f86a92add6
#
_cell.length_a   1.000
_cell.length_b   1.000
_cell.length_c   1.000
_cell.angle_alpha   90.00
_cell.angle_beta   90.00
_cell.angle_gamma   90.00
#
_symmetry.space_group_name_H-M   'P 1'
#
loop_
_entity.id
_entity.type
_entity.pdbx_description
1 polymer ?
#
loop_
_entity_poly.entity_id
_entity_poly.type
_entity_poly.pdbx_seq_one_letter_code
_entity_poly.pdbx_strand_id
1 'polypeptide(L)'
;MSATDATLKVQDHSLAVRLLLNVGHGLDHMFLLIFAASVGVIAIDFGFDSWEDLMPYGVGAFVLFGLGSIPSGRLGDLWGRRRMMVVFFVGIGVSTLIAALSQNAWQLATALTLVGAFASIYHPVGIPFLVQKSVNPGYTIGINGLAGNLGLALAAVVSGFLIKWLGWRAAFAIPAVLSIGCGVWFAYICPPESEAPAKRKTSAKVKFPPALIARVLAVMTVSAATGSVLFNFTTNGNGQLLLERFKGIVEDPATLGIMLAVIYVVASLMQVIVGKLLDRFAIRPIFLGIVLLQIPLFLLASHAQGWWLFAALLGVMVFIFGAVPFVDVMVVRYVDDRMRSRVAGIRLAVSLGLSSIAVWALGPAVKSFGFDVMLLVMAGFAACTALVVMLLPSDSSSSST
;
A
#
# COMPACT_ATOMS: atom_id res chain seq x y z
N MET A 1 -8.47 46.40 -27.04
CA MET A 1 -9.06 45.01 -27.04
C MET A 1 -8.17 44.17 -26.19
N SER A 2 -8.71 43.80 -25.04
CA SER A 2 -8.08 43.06 -23.98
C SER A 2 -7.73 41.65 -24.44
N ALA A 3 -6.45 41.28 -24.35
CA ALA A 3 -6.02 39.90 -24.47
C ALA A 3 -6.50 39.16 -23.19
N THR A 4 -7.55 38.42 -23.33
CA THR A 4 -8.15 37.62 -22.28
C THR A 4 -7.15 36.59 -21.77
N ASP A 5 -6.84 36.71 -20.51
CA ASP A 5 -6.09 35.83 -19.65
C ASP A 5 -6.69 34.41 -19.69
N ALA A 6 -6.26 33.60 -20.65
CA ALA A 6 -6.56 32.19 -20.72
C ALA A 6 -5.68 31.48 -19.71
N THR A 7 -6.00 31.65 -18.43
CA THR A 7 -5.54 30.73 -17.38
C THR A 7 -5.96 29.34 -17.80
N LEU A 8 -5.03 28.55 -18.35
CA LEU A 8 -5.19 27.13 -18.58
C LEU A 8 -5.55 26.48 -17.23
N LYS A 9 -6.85 26.37 -16.96
CA LYS A 9 -7.35 25.57 -15.85
C LYS A 9 -6.79 24.17 -16.04
N VAL A 10 -5.85 23.80 -15.18
CA VAL A 10 -5.38 22.40 -15.06
C VAL A 10 -6.64 21.59 -14.80
N GLN A 11 -7.18 20.95 -15.82
CA GLN A 11 -8.36 20.13 -15.69
C GLN A 11 -7.94 18.83 -15.01
N ASP A 12 -8.46 18.60 -13.81
CA ASP A 12 -8.34 17.35 -13.08
C ASP A 12 -8.80 16.17 -13.93
N HIS A 13 -8.32 14.96 -13.64
CA HIS A 13 -8.87 13.76 -14.28
C HIS A 13 -10.38 13.69 -14.03
N SER A 14 -11.16 13.18 -15.00
CA SER A 14 -12.60 12.99 -14.80
C SER A 14 -12.85 12.16 -13.53
N LEU A 15 -14.00 12.38 -12.89
CA LEU A 15 -14.38 11.62 -11.69
C LEU A 15 -14.30 10.10 -11.94
N ALA A 16 -14.76 9.64 -13.09
CA ALA A 16 -14.75 8.22 -13.46
C ALA A 16 -13.32 7.65 -13.56
N VAL A 17 -12.37 8.40 -14.12
CA VAL A 17 -10.95 8.00 -14.17
C VAL A 17 -10.36 7.93 -12.75
N ARG A 18 -10.65 8.93 -11.91
CA ARG A 18 -10.18 8.93 -10.52
C ARG A 18 -10.77 7.78 -9.71
N LEU A 19 -12.06 7.49 -9.88
CA LEU A 19 -12.71 6.36 -9.22
C LEU A 19 -12.10 5.03 -9.67
N LEU A 20 -11.87 4.84 -10.98
CA LEU A 20 -11.23 3.62 -11.48
C LEU A 20 -9.79 3.44 -10.97
N LEU A 21 -9.02 4.52 -10.84
CA LEU A 21 -7.69 4.44 -10.23
C LEU A 21 -7.79 4.02 -8.76
N ASN A 22 -8.75 4.55 -8.00
CA ASN A 22 -8.98 4.14 -6.62
C ASN A 22 -9.45 2.68 -6.51
N VAL A 23 -10.36 2.24 -7.38
CA VAL A 23 -10.75 0.82 -7.50
C VAL A 23 -9.53 -0.05 -7.82
N GLY A 24 -8.66 0.42 -8.74
CA GLY A 24 -7.40 -0.26 -9.05
C GLY A 24 -6.52 -0.46 -7.83
N HIS A 25 -6.42 0.52 -6.93
CA HIS A 25 -5.66 0.37 -5.68
C HIS A 25 -6.28 -0.67 -4.75
N GLY A 26 -7.62 -0.66 -4.63
CA GLY A 26 -8.33 -1.68 -3.85
C GLY A 26 -8.12 -3.09 -4.45
N LEU A 27 -8.19 -3.23 -5.76
CA LEU A 27 -7.94 -4.50 -6.45
C LEU A 27 -6.50 -4.96 -6.28
N ASP A 28 -5.52 -4.05 -6.36
CA ASP A 28 -4.10 -4.35 -6.14
C ASP A 28 -3.86 -5.05 -4.81
N HIS A 29 -4.31 -4.44 -3.73
CA HIS A 29 -4.18 -5.02 -2.39
C HIS A 29 -5.05 -6.27 -2.18
N MET A 30 -6.26 -6.30 -2.75
CA MET A 30 -7.14 -7.45 -2.66
C MET A 30 -6.51 -8.69 -3.30
N PHE A 31 -5.96 -8.58 -4.52
CA PHE A 31 -5.36 -9.70 -5.22
C PHE A 31 -4.14 -10.31 -4.52
N LEU A 32 -3.35 -9.48 -3.84
CA LEU A 32 -2.22 -9.97 -3.04
C LEU A 32 -2.66 -10.79 -1.81
N LEU A 33 -3.90 -10.60 -1.32
CA LEU A 33 -4.39 -11.26 -0.11
C LEU A 33 -5.40 -12.38 -0.37
N ILE A 34 -5.96 -12.53 -1.57
CA ILE A 34 -6.90 -13.63 -1.89
C ILE A 34 -6.27 -14.99 -1.57
N PHE A 35 -5.00 -15.19 -1.92
CA PHE A 35 -4.32 -16.44 -1.63
C PHE A 35 -4.28 -16.74 -0.13
N ALA A 36 -3.83 -15.78 0.69
CA ALA A 36 -3.78 -15.94 2.14
C ALA A 36 -5.17 -16.20 2.75
N ALA A 37 -6.22 -15.55 2.22
CA ALA A 37 -7.60 -15.77 2.65
C ALA A 37 -8.18 -17.14 2.22
N SER A 38 -7.57 -17.78 1.21
CA SER A 38 -8.06 -19.00 0.60
C SER A 38 -7.16 -20.22 0.85
N VAL A 39 -5.99 -20.02 1.44
CA VAL A 39 -4.88 -20.99 1.47
C VAL A 39 -5.28 -22.33 2.09
N GLY A 40 -6.09 -22.32 3.16
CA GLY A 40 -6.51 -23.55 3.83
C GLY A 40 -7.37 -24.45 2.93
N VAL A 41 -8.30 -23.86 2.18
CA VAL A 41 -9.14 -24.61 1.25
C VAL A 41 -8.34 -25.10 0.04
N ILE A 42 -7.41 -24.30 -0.45
CA ILE A 42 -6.53 -24.66 -1.57
C ILE A 42 -5.57 -25.78 -1.14
N ALA A 43 -5.05 -25.74 0.09
CA ALA A 43 -4.17 -26.78 0.62
C ALA A 43 -4.88 -28.15 0.61
N ILE A 44 -6.12 -28.21 1.08
CA ILE A 44 -6.94 -29.43 1.05
C ILE A 44 -7.15 -29.90 -0.40
N ASP A 45 -7.52 -29.00 -1.32
CA ASP A 45 -7.78 -29.33 -2.73
C ASP A 45 -6.53 -29.86 -3.46
N PHE A 46 -5.34 -29.42 -3.06
CA PHE A 46 -4.05 -29.86 -3.62
C PHE A 46 -3.39 -31.00 -2.84
N GLY A 47 -4.05 -31.54 -1.78
CA GLY A 47 -3.57 -32.69 -1.00
C GLY A 47 -2.41 -32.36 -0.05
N PHE A 48 -2.32 -31.13 0.45
CA PHE A 48 -1.39 -30.75 1.52
C PHE A 48 -1.97 -31.09 2.89
N ASP A 49 -1.13 -31.53 3.81
CA ASP A 49 -1.54 -31.84 5.17
C ASP A 49 -1.89 -30.59 5.99
N SER A 50 -1.25 -29.45 5.67
CA SER A 50 -1.48 -28.18 6.35
C SER A 50 -1.38 -26.99 5.39
N TRP A 51 -2.02 -25.87 5.75
CA TRP A 51 -1.95 -24.63 4.97
C TRP A 51 -0.56 -23.98 5.03
N GLU A 52 0.19 -24.22 6.12
CA GLU A 52 1.54 -23.71 6.32
C GLU A 52 2.49 -24.23 5.25
N ASP A 53 2.28 -25.47 4.78
CA ASP A 53 3.09 -26.09 3.75
C ASP A 53 2.83 -25.49 2.36
N LEU A 54 1.65 -24.92 2.13
CA LEU A 54 1.29 -24.25 0.89
C LEU A 54 1.67 -22.74 0.91
N MET A 55 1.72 -22.10 2.08
CA MET A 55 2.01 -20.65 2.18
C MET A 55 3.28 -20.20 1.46
N PRO A 56 4.41 -20.92 1.49
CA PRO A 56 5.63 -20.52 0.79
C PRO A 56 5.45 -20.32 -0.72
N TYR A 57 4.50 -20.97 -1.33
CA TYR A 57 4.21 -20.85 -2.77
C TYR A 57 3.65 -19.46 -3.15
N GLY A 58 3.17 -18.68 -2.17
CA GLY A 58 2.75 -17.29 -2.37
C GLY A 58 3.87 -16.25 -2.36
N VAL A 59 5.08 -16.62 -1.91
CA VAL A 59 6.19 -15.66 -1.71
C VAL A 59 6.60 -14.94 -2.99
N GLY A 60 6.55 -15.62 -4.14
CA GLY A 60 6.89 -15.05 -5.45
C GLY A 60 6.09 -13.79 -5.78
N ALA A 61 4.82 -13.72 -5.34
CA ALA A 61 3.99 -12.53 -5.53
C ALA A 61 4.60 -11.29 -4.84
N PHE A 62 5.01 -11.42 -3.58
CA PHE A 62 5.58 -10.30 -2.82
C PHE A 62 6.97 -9.91 -3.31
N VAL A 63 7.79 -10.89 -3.72
CA VAL A 63 9.11 -10.62 -4.31
C VAL A 63 8.97 -9.79 -5.59
N LEU A 64 8.09 -10.18 -6.53
CA LEU A 64 7.89 -9.43 -7.76
C LEU A 64 7.08 -8.16 -7.58
N PHE A 65 6.20 -8.09 -6.58
CA PHE A 65 5.57 -6.82 -6.20
C PHE A 65 6.62 -5.76 -5.83
N GLY A 66 7.64 -6.16 -5.05
CA GLY A 66 8.76 -5.28 -4.71
C GLY A 66 9.69 -5.00 -5.88
N LEU A 67 10.37 -6.03 -6.40
CA LEU A 67 11.39 -5.88 -7.43
C LEU A 67 10.82 -5.37 -8.77
N GLY A 68 9.63 -5.81 -9.15
CA GLY A 68 8.93 -5.39 -10.36
C GLY A 68 8.58 -3.90 -10.38
N SER A 69 8.50 -3.25 -9.20
CA SER A 69 8.21 -1.82 -9.11
C SER A 69 9.30 -0.93 -9.75
N ILE A 70 10.56 -1.41 -9.82
CA ILE A 70 11.67 -0.69 -10.47
C ILE A 70 11.42 -0.56 -11.99
N PRO A 71 11.29 -1.67 -12.75
CA PRO A 71 10.99 -1.58 -14.18
C PRO A 71 9.63 -0.94 -14.43
N SER A 72 8.60 -1.22 -13.62
CA SER A 72 7.26 -0.63 -13.76
C SER A 72 7.29 0.88 -13.67
N GLY A 73 8.00 1.44 -12.68
CA GLY A 73 8.17 2.88 -12.54
C GLY A 73 8.88 3.49 -13.73
N ARG A 74 9.96 2.85 -14.22
CA ARG A 74 10.69 3.32 -15.39
C ARG A 74 9.83 3.29 -16.66
N LEU A 75 9.08 2.22 -16.88
CA LEU A 75 8.17 2.08 -18.02
C LEU A 75 7.02 3.09 -17.95
N GLY A 76 6.50 3.38 -16.75
CA GLY A 76 5.50 4.43 -16.54
C GLY A 76 5.97 5.81 -17.00
N ASP A 77 7.24 6.15 -16.77
CA ASP A 77 7.81 7.40 -17.22
C ASP A 77 8.14 7.43 -18.72
N LEU A 78 8.51 6.27 -19.33
CA LEU A 78 8.90 6.16 -20.74
C LEU A 78 7.71 5.94 -21.69
N TRP A 79 6.79 5.04 -21.35
CA TRP A 79 5.67 4.63 -22.23
C TRP A 79 4.41 5.44 -21.94
N GLY A 80 4.32 6.09 -20.78
CA GLY A 80 3.15 6.80 -20.29
C GLY A 80 2.37 6.00 -19.26
N ARG A 81 1.88 6.74 -18.27
CA ARG A 81 1.18 6.17 -17.09
C ARG A 81 -0.16 5.54 -17.46
N ARG A 82 -0.90 6.15 -18.41
CA ARG A 82 -2.16 5.58 -18.90
C ARG A 82 -1.98 4.17 -19.47
N ARG A 83 -0.98 3.97 -20.34
CA ARG A 83 -0.71 2.66 -20.94
C ARG A 83 -0.37 1.62 -19.88
N MET A 84 0.50 2.00 -18.94
CA MET A 84 0.89 1.13 -17.84
C MET A 84 -0.28 0.77 -16.92
N MET A 85 -1.23 1.69 -16.68
CA MET A 85 -2.44 1.37 -15.92
C MET A 85 -3.39 0.41 -16.65
N VAL A 86 -3.48 0.45 -17.98
CA VAL A 86 -4.19 -0.57 -18.75
C VAL A 86 -3.50 -1.93 -18.60
N VAL A 87 -2.15 -1.96 -18.71
CA VAL A 87 -1.36 -3.18 -18.50
C VAL A 87 -1.56 -3.72 -17.08
N PHE A 88 -1.62 -2.85 -16.07
CA PHE A 88 -1.92 -3.24 -14.69
C PHE A 88 -3.27 -3.97 -14.59
N PHE A 89 -4.36 -3.32 -14.97
CA PHE A 89 -5.71 -3.89 -14.81
C PHE A 89 -5.89 -5.21 -15.55
N VAL A 90 -5.44 -5.26 -16.80
CA VAL A 90 -5.58 -6.45 -17.64
C VAL A 90 -4.60 -7.54 -17.18
N GLY A 91 -3.36 -7.18 -16.94
CA GLY A 91 -2.31 -8.13 -16.57
C GLY A 91 -2.58 -8.79 -15.22
N ILE A 92 -2.95 -8.02 -14.17
CA ILE A 92 -3.27 -8.58 -12.86
C ILE A 92 -4.54 -9.45 -12.94
N GLY A 93 -5.54 -9.03 -13.70
CA GLY A 93 -6.75 -9.82 -13.91
C GLY A 93 -6.47 -11.14 -14.65
N VAL A 94 -5.71 -11.12 -15.74
CA VAL A 94 -5.33 -12.33 -16.48
C VAL A 94 -4.50 -13.27 -15.61
N SER A 95 -3.52 -12.75 -14.87
CA SER A 95 -2.70 -13.57 -13.97
C SER A 95 -3.53 -14.22 -12.87
N THR A 96 -4.52 -13.50 -12.34
CA THR A 96 -5.43 -14.02 -11.31
C THR A 96 -6.39 -15.07 -11.89
N LEU A 97 -6.83 -14.93 -13.15
CA LEU A 97 -7.57 -16.01 -13.86
C LEU A 97 -6.71 -17.27 -14.02
N ILE A 98 -5.42 -17.11 -14.37
CA ILE A 98 -4.50 -18.25 -14.44
C ILE A 98 -4.37 -18.92 -13.07
N ALA A 99 -4.32 -18.14 -11.98
CA ALA A 99 -4.32 -18.69 -10.63
C ALA A 99 -5.61 -19.51 -10.34
N ALA A 100 -6.77 -19.03 -10.75
CA ALA A 100 -8.04 -19.76 -10.63
C ALA A 100 -8.05 -21.10 -11.38
N LEU A 101 -7.29 -21.20 -12.48
CA LEU A 101 -7.20 -22.42 -13.31
C LEU A 101 -6.11 -23.40 -12.85
N SER A 102 -5.34 -23.06 -11.82
CA SER A 102 -4.24 -23.89 -11.32
C SER A 102 -4.72 -25.24 -10.80
N GLN A 103 -3.98 -26.30 -11.12
CA GLN A 103 -4.27 -27.67 -10.74
C GLN A 103 -3.27 -28.21 -9.69
N ASN A 104 -2.22 -27.46 -9.40
CA ASN A 104 -1.22 -27.81 -8.40
C ASN A 104 -0.51 -26.55 -7.87
N ALA A 105 0.26 -26.72 -6.78
CA ALA A 105 0.93 -25.62 -6.08
C ALA A 105 1.95 -24.86 -6.94
N TRP A 106 2.65 -25.53 -7.86
CA TRP A 106 3.64 -24.85 -8.72
C TRP A 106 3.01 -23.98 -9.80
N GLN A 107 1.89 -24.44 -10.38
CA GLN A 107 1.10 -23.59 -11.30
C GLN A 107 0.54 -22.39 -10.57
N LEU A 108 0.00 -22.61 -9.37
CA LEU A 108 -0.50 -21.52 -8.52
C LEU A 108 0.63 -20.54 -8.17
N ALA A 109 1.80 -21.02 -7.73
CA ALA A 109 2.95 -20.19 -7.40
C ALA A 109 3.40 -19.33 -8.58
N THR A 110 3.45 -19.91 -9.78
CA THR A 110 3.79 -19.18 -11.01
C THR A 110 2.75 -18.09 -11.31
N ALA A 111 1.46 -18.42 -11.22
CA ALA A 111 0.39 -17.46 -11.45
C ALA A 111 0.40 -16.33 -10.41
N LEU A 112 0.58 -16.64 -9.12
CA LEU A 112 0.72 -15.64 -8.06
C LEU A 112 1.94 -14.74 -8.26
N THR A 113 3.05 -15.31 -8.72
CA THR A 113 4.25 -14.54 -9.06
C THR A 113 3.95 -13.53 -10.18
N LEU A 114 3.19 -13.90 -11.20
CA LEU A 114 2.71 -12.99 -12.24
C LEU A 114 1.74 -11.94 -11.67
N VAL A 115 0.85 -12.32 -10.76
CA VAL A 115 -0.01 -11.34 -10.04
C VAL A 115 0.86 -10.27 -9.39
N GLY A 116 1.91 -10.66 -8.65
CA GLY A 116 2.85 -9.73 -8.04
C GLY A 116 3.58 -8.84 -9.04
N ALA A 117 3.96 -9.41 -10.19
CA ALA A 117 4.62 -8.65 -11.26
C ALA A 117 3.71 -7.52 -11.80
N PHE A 118 2.42 -7.78 -12.05
CA PHE A 118 1.50 -6.75 -12.50
C PHE A 118 1.03 -5.83 -11.38
N ALA A 119 0.86 -6.33 -10.15
CA ALA A 119 0.60 -5.53 -8.95
C ALA A 119 1.68 -4.44 -8.76
N SER A 120 2.95 -4.76 -9.03
CA SER A 120 4.08 -3.84 -8.92
C SER A 120 3.95 -2.54 -9.73
N ILE A 121 2.98 -2.47 -10.65
CA ILE A 121 2.75 -1.29 -11.50
C ILE A 121 1.98 -0.20 -10.75
N TYR A 122 1.02 -0.58 -9.88
CA TYR A 122 0.07 0.40 -9.35
C TYR A 122 0.74 1.55 -8.59
N HIS A 123 1.52 1.24 -7.58
CA HIS A 123 2.12 2.26 -6.71
C HIS A 123 3.05 3.24 -7.44
N PRO A 124 4.02 2.79 -8.26
CA PRO A 124 4.93 3.72 -8.93
C PRO A 124 4.31 4.43 -10.12
N VAL A 125 3.18 3.96 -10.65
CA VAL A 125 2.55 4.53 -11.85
C VAL A 125 1.20 5.16 -11.55
N GLY A 126 0.32 4.44 -10.86
CA GLY A 126 -1.06 4.85 -10.59
C GLY A 126 -1.14 6.06 -9.67
N ILE A 127 -0.37 6.08 -8.56
CA ILE A 127 -0.35 7.22 -7.64
C ILE A 127 0.18 8.49 -8.32
N PRO A 128 1.36 8.50 -8.98
CA PRO A 128 1.81 9.67 -9.73
C PRO A 128 0.86 10.09 -10.85
N PHE A 129 0.14 9.14 -11.48
CA PHE A 129 -0.86 9.46 -12.49
C PHE A 129 -2.08 10.16 -11.89
N LEU A 130 -2.59 9.65 -10.77
CA LEU A 130 -3.74 10.18 -10.06
C LEU A 130 -3.48 11.63 -9.59
N VAL A 131 -2.29 11.93 -9.06
CA VAL A 131 -1.96 13.25 -8.52
C VAL A 131 -1.47 14.24 -9.56
N GLN A 132 -1.14 13.81 -10.78
CA GLN A 132 -0.53 14.62 -11.82
C GLN A 132 -1.27 15.93 -12.12
N LYS A 133 -2.59 15.91 -12.01
CA LYS A 133 -3.49 17.04 -12.27
C LYS A 133 -4.31 17.43 -11.03
N SER A 134 -3.97 16.92 -9.85
CA SER A 134 -4.73 17.19 -8.63
C SER A 134 -4.38 18.56 -8.05
N VAL A 135 -5.42 19.30 -7.66
CA VAL A 135 -5.30 20.57 -6.93
C VAL A 135 -4.83 20.33 -5.49
N ASN A 136 -5.31 19.24 -4.87
CA ASN A 136 -5.00 18.85 -3.49
C ASN A 136 -4.36 17.44 -3.46
N PRO A 137 -3.05 17.33 -3.77
CA PRO A 137 -2.39 16.03 -3.92
C PRO A 137 -2.41 15.18 -2.64
N GLY A 138 -2.26 15.78 -1.47
CA GLY A 138 -2.29 15.10 -0.19
C GLY A 138 -3.66 14.47 0.09
N TYR A 139 -4.74 15.21 -0.10
CA TYR A 139 -6.11 14.68 0.01
C TYR A 139 -6.35 13.54 -0.98
N THR A 140 -5.91 13.73 -2.23
CA THR A 140 -6.06 12.72 -3.30
C THR A 140 -5.32 11.43 -2.95
N ILE A 141 -4.11 11.51 -2.43
CA ILE A 141 -3.32 10.37 -1.94
C ILE A 141 -4.02 9.71 -0.74
N GLY A 142 -4.57 10.51 0.18
CA GLY A 142 -5.30 10.00 1.33
C GLY A 142 -6.55 9.18 0.94
N ILE A 143 -7.35 9.66 -0.02
CA ILE A 143 -8.50 8.91 -0.57
C ILE A 143 -8.02 7.63 -1.29
N ASN A 144 -6.93 7.73 -2.03
CA ASN A 144 -6.36 6.58 -2.72
C ASN A 144 -5.87 5.52 -1.73
N GLY A 145 -5.19 5.93 -0.67
CA GLY A 145 -4.77 5.03 0.41
C GLY A 145 -5.94 4.37 1.14
N LEU A 146 -7.02 5.12 1.41
CA LEU A 146 -8.26 4.55 1.94
C LEU A 146 -8.79 3.44 1.03
N ALA A 147 -8.83 3.67 -0.29
CA ALA A 147 -9.29 2.68 -1.25
C ALA A 147 -8.41 1.41 -1.25
N GLY A 148 -7.07 1.56 -1.18
CA GLY A 148 -6.15 0.44 -1.06
C GLY A 148 -6.39 -0.38 0.21
N ASN A 149 -6.52 0.26 1.37
CA ASN A 149 -6.77 -0.42 2.62
C ASN A 149 -8.16 -1.09 2.69
N LEU A 150 -9.18 -0.51 2.04
CA LEU A 150 -10.46 -1.19 1.88
C LEU A 150 -10.32 -2.47 1.04
N GLY A 151 -9.38 -2.52 0.09
CA GLY A 151 -9.01 -3.74 -0.62
C GLY A 151 -8.54 -4.85 0.30
N LEU A 152 -7.74 -4.53 1.34
CA LEU A 152 -7.32 -5.50 2.36
C LEU A 152 -8.53 -6.06 3.12
N ALA A 153 -9.45 -5.19 3.57
CA ALA A 153 -10.65 -5.61 4.29
C ALA A 153 -11.59 -6.46 3.40
N LEU A 154 -11.73 -6.07 2.13
CA LEU A 154 -12.58 -6.78 1.18
C LEU A 154 -12.01 -8.14 0.78
N ALA A 155 -10.68 -8.32 0.76
CA ALA A 155 -10.07 -9.59 0.38
C ALA A 155 -10.62 -10.76 1.20
N ALA A 156 -10.65 -10.63 2.52
CA ALA A 156 -11.15 -11.67 3.41
C ALA A 156 -12.66 -11.90 3.25
N VAL A 157 -13.46 -10.81 3.22
CA VAL A 157 -14.91 -10.88 3.13
C VAL A 157 -15.33 -11.46 1.78
N VAL A 158 -14.84 -10.91 0.67
CA VAL A 158 -15.20 -11.34 -0.69
C VAL A 158 -14.75 -12.80 -0.92
N SER A 159 -13.50 -13.12 -0.54
CA SER A 159 -13.00 -14.49 -0.67
C SER A 159 -13.82 -15.46 0.17
N GLY A 160 -14.11 -15.12 1.43
CA GLY A 160 -14.90 -15.98 2.32
C GLY A 160 -16.29 -16.32 1.77
N PHE A 161 -17.00 -15.30 1.24
CA PHE A 161 -18.31 -15.53 0.60
C PHE A 161 -18.19 -16.37 -0.66
N LEU A 162 -17.25 -16.04 -1.56
CA LEU A 162 -17.09 -16.76 -2.81
C LEU A 162 -16.64 -18.21 -2.59
N ILE A 163 -15.75 -18.45 -1.63
CA ILE A 163 -15.33 -19.82 -1.25
C ILE A 163 -16.52 -20.63 -0.76
N LYS A 164 -17.32 -20.04 0.13
CA LYS A 164 -18.48 -20.73 0.73
C LYS A 164 -19.51 -21.17 -0.31
N TRP A 165 -19.76 -20.33 -1.32
CA TRP A 165 -20.87 -20.57 -2.25
C TRP A 165 -20.44 -21.16 -3.61
N LEU A 166 -19.22 -20.86 -4.06
CA LEU A 166 -18.74 -21.14 -5.41
C LEU A 166 -17.36 -21.81 -5.46
N GLY A 167 -16.72 -22.00 -4.30
CA GLY A 167 -15.37 -22.56 -4.20
C GLY A 167 -14.26 -21.53 -4.38
N TRP A 168 -13.02 -21.93 -4.02
CA TRP A 168 -11.88 -21.02 -3.98
C TRP A 168 -11.49 -20.46 -5.36
N ARG A 169 -11.73 -21.22 -6.44
CA ARG A 169 -11.45 -20.74 -7.80
C ARG A 169 -12.28 -19.52 -8.17
N ALA A 170 -13.51 -19.43 -7.69
CA ALA A 170 -14.35 -18.25 -7.89
C ALA A 170 -13.84 -17.02 -7.15
N ALA A 171 -13.18 -17.20 -6.00
CA ALA A 171 -12.56 -16.10 -5.27
C ALA A 171 -11.45 -15.41 -6.08
N PHE A 172 -10.78 -16.12 -6.96
CA PHE A 172 -9.82 -15.55 -7.92
C PHE A 172 -10.52 -15.07 -9.20
N ALA A 173 -11.38 -15.91 -9.81
CA ALA A 173 -11.92 -15.66 -11.14
C ALA A 173 -12.85 -14.44 -11.21
N ILE A 174 -13.75 -14.26 -10.23
CA ILE A 174 -14.74 -13.16 -10.29
C ILE A 174 -14.08 -11.79 -10.17
N PRO A 175 -13.21 -11.52 -9.16
CA PRO A 175 -12.48 -10.26 -9.12
C PRO A 175 -11.55 -10.05 -10.33
N ALA A 176 -10.99 -11.12 -10.89
CA ALA A 176 -10.14 -11.04 -12.07
C ALA A 176 -10.89 -10.53 -13.30
N VAL A 177 -12.09 -11.07 -13.57
CA VAL A 177 -12.95 -10.58 -14.65
C VAL A 177 -13.34 -9.12 -14.44
N LEU A 178 -13.65 -8.74 -13.18
CA LEU A 178 -13.94 -7.35 -12.83
C LEU A 178 -12.74 -6.44 -13.13
N SER A 179 -11.52 -6.85 -12.78
CA SER A 179 -10.31 -6.09 -13.07
C SER A 179 -10.08 -5.89 -14.57
N ILE A 180 -10.25 -6.95 -15.37
CA ILE A 180 -10.15 -6.85 -16.84
C ILE A 180 -11.19 -5.87 -17.40
N GLY A 181 -12.45 -5.98 -16.93
CA GLY A 181 -13.52 -5.04 -17.28
C GLY A 181 -13.19 -3.59 -16.93
N CYS A 182 -12.63 -3.36 -15.72
CA CYS A 182 -12.13 -2.04 -15.33
C CYS A 182 -11.01 -1.54 -16.26
N GLY A 183 -10.09 -2.42 -16.69
CA GLY A 183 -9.01 -2.09 -17.62
C GLY A 183 -9.53 -1.68 -19.00
N VAL A 184 -10.48 -2.41 -19.54
CA VAL A 184 -11.14 -2.09 -20.82
C VAL A 184 -11.88 -0.75 -20.70
N TRP A 185 -12.66 -0.57 -19.63
CA TRP A 185 -13.37 0.68 -19.40
C TRP A 185 -12.42 1.85 -19.20
N PHE A 186 -11.35 1.67 -18.43
CA PHE A 186 -10.31 2.68 -18.24
C PHE A 186 -9.65 3.08 -19.57
N ALA A 187 -9.32 2.11 -20.43
CA ALA A 187 -8.76 2.36 -21.75
C ALA A 187 -9.71 3.19 -22.65
N TYR A 188 -11.02 3.00 -22.48
CA TYR A 188 -12.03 3.74 -23.25
C TYR A 188 -12.22 5.17 -22.75
N ILE A 189 -12.36 5.39 -21.42
CA ILE A 189 -12.70 6.72 -20.87
C ILE A 189 -11.50 7.61 -20.58
N CYS A 190 -10.31 7.02 -20.34
CA CYS A 190 -9.13 7.80 -20.05
C CYS A 190 -8.47 8.28 -21.35
N PRO A 191 -8.36 9.60 -21.58
CA PRO A 191 -7.77 10.10 -22.81
C PRO A 191 -6.27 9.73 -22.90
N PRO A 192 -5.74 9.52 -24.11
CA PRO A 192 -4.32 9.31 -24.32
C PRO A 192 -3.50 10.47 -23.75
N GLU A 193 -2.36 10.15 -23.17
CA GLU A 193 -1.40 11.19 -22.79
C GLU A 193 -0.77 11.78 -24.05
N SER A 194 -0.73 13.10 -24.13
CA SER A 194 -0.11 13.80 -25.26
C SER A 194 1.39 13.48 -25.36
N GLU A 195 2.03 13.29 -24.22
CA GLU A 195 3.47 13.03 -24.13
C GLU A 195 3.77 12.23 -22.86
N ALA A 196 4.67 11.23 -22.95
CA ALA A 196 5.14 10.47 -21.81
C ALA A 196 5.88 11.37 -20.81
N PRO A 197 5.81 11.15 -19.48
CA PRO A 197 6.39 12.00 -18.47
C PRO A 197 7.87 12.35 -18.71
N ALA A 198 8.69 11.37 -19.08
CA ALA A 198 10.12 11.57 -19.34
C ALA A 198 10.44 12.52 -20.50
N LYS A 199 9.48 12.73 -21.41
CA LYS A 199 9.63 13.61 -22.59
C LYS A 199 9.08 15.02 -22.37
N ARG A 200 8.29 15.25 -21.31
CA ARG A 200 7.66 16.55 -21.05
C ARG A 200 8.71 17.63 -20.84
N LYS A 201 8.51 18.79 -21.49
CA LYS A 201 9.32 19.97 -21.20
C LYS A 201 9.07 20.40 -19.77
N THR A 202 10.13 20.69 -19.03
CA THR A 202 10.06 21.20 -17.66
C THR A 202 9.57 22.63 -17.69
N SER A 203 8.44 22.94 -17.07
CA SER A 203 8.20 24.31 -16.59
C SER A 203 9.28 24.64 -15.53
N ALA A 204 9.77 25.88 -15.51
CA ALA A 204 10.78 26.30 -14.56
C ALA A 204 10.37 25.91 -13.14
N LYS A 205 11.01 24.91 -12.57
CA LYS A 205 10.79 24.46 -11.19
C LYS A 205 11.85 25.06 -10.29
N VAL A 206 11.46 25.34 -9.06
CA VAL A 206 12.38 25.63 -7.97
C VAL A 206 13.41 24.50 -7.93
N LYS A 207 14.66 24.80 -8.27
CA LYS A 207 15.77 23.86 -8.17
C LYS A 207 16.19 23.78 -6.71
N PHE A 208 15.82 22.72 -6.04
CA PHE A 208 16.32 22.46 -4.69
C PHE A 208 17.82 22.13 -4.74
N PRO A 209 18.62 22.58 -3.75
CA PRO A 209 20.01 22.19 -3.62
C PRO A 209 20.18 20.66 -3.60
N PRO A 210 21.21 20.10 -4.26
CA PRO A 210 21.41 18.63 -4.29
C PRO A 210 21.50 17.99 -2.90
N ALA A 211 22.10 18.69 -1.93
CA ALA A 211 22.19 18.24 -0.54
C ALA A 211 20.82 18.13 0.13
N LEU A 212 19.88 19.04 -0.16
CA LEU A 212 18.53 18.98 0.34
C LEU A 212 17.77 17.79 -0.26
N ILE A 213 17.89 17.58 -1.57
CA ILE A 213 17.27 16.44 -2.25
C ILE A 213 17.80 15.11 -1.68
N ALA A 214 19.12 14.97 -1.54
CA ALA A 214 19.75 13.79 -0.97
C ALA A 214 19.24 13.51 0.46
N ARG A 215 19.15 14.55 1.29
CA ARG A 215 18.62 14.45 2.66
C ARG A 215 17.15 14.02 2.68
N VAL A 216 16.30 14.63 1.87
CA VAL A 216 14.87 14.26 1.76
C VAL A 216 14.71 12.83 1.26
N LEU A 217 15.48 12.43 0.24
CA LEU A 217 15.44 11.05 -0.28
C LEU A 217 15.90 10.03 0.77
N ALA A 218 16.94 10.33 1.54
CA ALA A 218 17.40 9.46 2.64
C ALA A 218 16.33 9.31 3.72
N VAL A 219 15.74 10.41 4.19
CA VAL A 219 14.64 10.40 5.17
C VAL A 219 13.46 9.60 4.62
N MET A 220 13.09 9.83 3.37
CA MET A 220 11.99 9.15 2.69
C MET A 220 12.22 7.63 2.62
N THR A 221 13.44 7.21 2.25
CA THR A 221 13.79 5.79 2.12
C THR A 221 13.76 5.09 3.49
N VAL A 222 14.37 5.66 4.51
CA VAL A 222 14.38 5.07 5.86
C VAL A 222 12.96 5.03 6.45
N SER A 223 12.20 6.13 6.34
CA SER A 223 10.83 6.17 6.83
C SER A 223 9.92 5.20 6.11
N ALA A 224 10.09 5.02 4.79
CA ALA A 224 9.35 4.04 4.02
C ALA A 224 9.70 2.61 4.42
N ALA A 225 10.99 2.31 4.63
CA ALA A 225 11.45 1.00 5.04
C ALA A 225 10.94 0.62 6.44
N THR A 226 11.14 1.48 7.44
CA THR A 226 10.68 1.25 8.81
C THR A 226 9.15 1.21 8.89
N GLY A 227 8.46 2.14 8.24
CA GLY A 227 7.00 2.16 8.16
C GLY A 227 6.42 0.91 7.50
N SER A 228 7.09 0.39 6.47
CA SER A 228 6.70 -0.84 5.80
C SER A 228 6.87 -2.09 6.69
N VAL A 229 7.93 -2.13 7.51
CA VAL A 229 8.11 -3.17 8.54
C VAL A 229 6.97 -3.11 9.56
N LEU A 230 6.67 -1.92 10.11
CA LEU A 230 5.57 -1.72 11.06
C LEU A 230 4.23 -2.16 10.46
N PHE A 231 3.94 -1.73 9.23
CA PHE A 231 2.70 -2.05 8.53
C PHE A 231 2.55 -3.57 8.32
N ASN A 232 3.58 -4.22 7.75
CA ASN A 232 3.50 -5.64 7.42
C ASN A 232 3.53 -6.53 8.66
N PHE A 233 4.33 -6.20 9.69
CA PHE A 233 4.30 -6.92 10.95
C PHE A 233 2.91 -6.90 11.57
N THR A 234 2.30 -5.71 11.70
CA THR A 234 1.00 -5.56 12.34
C THR A 234 -0.12 -6.18 11.52
N THR A 235 -0.19 -5.91 10.21
CA THR A 235 -1.27 -6.46 9.37
C THR A 235 -1.25 -7.98 9.29
N ASN A 236 -0.08 -8.61 9.34
CA ASN A 236 0.05 -10.08 9.33
C ASN A 236 -0.02 -10.69 10.75
N GLY A 237 0.40 -9.96 11.79
CA GLY A 237 0.48 -10.48 13.16
C GLY A 237 -0.75 -10.22 14.02
N ASN A 238 -1.49 -9.12 13.78
CA ASN A 238 -2.59 -8.68 14.66
C ASN A 238 -3.69 -9.72 14.85
N GLY A 239 -3.97 -10.56 13.85
CA GLY A 239 -4.96 -11.62 13.98
C GLY A 239 -4.56 -12.64 15.06
N GLN A 240 -3.32 -13.09 15.05
CA GLN A 240 -2.80 -14.03 16.03
C GLN A 240 -2.65 -13.38 17.42
N LEU A 241 -2.23 -12.12 17.45
CA LEU A 241 -2.15 -11.35 18.69
C LEU A 241 -3.54 -11.18 19.34
N LEU A 242 -4.58 -10.88 18.57
CA LEU A 242 -5.95 -10.84 19.10
C LEU A 242 -6.40 -12.20 19.61
N LEU A 243 -6.16 -13.26 18.86
CA LEU A 243 -6.50 -14.63 19.26
C LEU A 243 -5.83 -15.01 20.59
N GLU A 244 -4.54 -14.69 20.75
CA GLU A 244 -3.78 -14.96 21.98
C GLU A 244 -4.33 -14.17 23.18
N ARG A 245 -4.56 -12.86 23.02
CA ARG A 245 -4.86 -11.94 24.11
C ARG A 245 -6.34 -11.82 24.47
N PHE A 246 -7.23 -12.41 23.65
CA PHE A 246 -8.66 -12.49 23.91
C PHE A 246 -9.09 -13.88 24.36
N LYS A 247 -8.14 -14.80 24.57
CA LYS A 247 -8.44 -16.13 25.10
C LYS A 247 -9.24 -16.04 26.40
N GLY A 248 -10.37 -16.74 26.47
CA GLY A 248 -11.31 -16.67 27.60
C GLY A 248 -12.29 -15.46 27.56
N ILE A 249 -12.18 -14.54 26.62
CA ILE A 249 -13.07 -13.38 26.45
C ILE A 249 -13.87 -13.52 25.16
N VAL A 250 -13.17 -13.66 24.04
CA VAL A 250 -13.75 -13.88 22.70
C VAL A 250 -12.86 -14.88 21.99
N GLU A 251 -13.42 -16.06 21.68
CA GLU A 251 -12.69 -17.14 21.02
C GLU A 251 -13.25 -17.47 19.63
N ASP A 252 -14.43 -16.90 19.29
CA ASP A 252 -15.03 -17.09 17.98
C ASP A 252 -14.20 -16.39 16.89
N PRO A 253 -13.64 -17.12 15.91
CA PRO A 253 -12.79 -16.54 14.88
C PRO A 253 -13.50 -15.50 14.02
N ALA A 254 -14.81 -15.62 13.81
CA ALA A 254 -15.58 -14.66 13.03
C ALA A 254 -15.67 -13.31 13.77
N THR A 255 -15.91 -13.34 15.08
CA THR A 255 -15.96 -12.15 15.92
C THR A 255 -14.59 -11.46 15.98
N LEU A 256 -13.49 -12.21 16.16
CA LEU A 256 -12.13 -11.68 16.12
C LEU A 256 -11.81 -11.07 14.75
N GLY A 257 -12.25 -11.71 13.66
CA GLY A 257 -12.11 -11.18 12.31
C GLY A 257 -12.87 -9.86 12.10
N ILE A 258 -14.09 -9.73 12.63
CA ILE A 258 -14.87 -8.49 12.60
C ILE A 258 -14.16 -7.38 13.42
N MET A 259 -13.66 -7.73 14.60
CA MET A 259 -12.91 -6.78 15.43
C MET A 259 -11.68 -6.23 14.67
N LEU A 260 -10.94 -7.10 14.02
CA LEU A 260 -9.78 -6.71 13.21
C LEU A 260 -10.18 -5.84 12.01
N ALA A 261 -11.28 -6.19 11.34
CA ALA A 261 -11.81 -5.41 10.22
C ALA A 261 -12.23 -4.00 10.66
N VAL A 262 -12.88 -3.87 11.84
CA VAL A 262 -13.23 -2.57 12.43
C VAL A 262 -11.99 -1.73 12.68
N ILE A 263 -10.93 -2.32 13.26
CA ILE A 263 -9.64 -1.63 13.45
C ILE A 263 -9.13 -1.07 12.12
N TYR A 264 -9.09 -1.88 11.07
CA TYR A 264 -8.52 -1.48 9.79
C TYR A 264 -9.38 -0.45 9.05
N VAL A 265 -10.71 -0.57 9.09
CA VAL A 265 -11.62 0.41 8.49
C VAL A 265 -11.46 1.77 9.16
N VAL A 266 -11.49 1.82 10.50
CA VAL A 266 -11.33 3.07 11.24
C VAL A 266 -9.95 3.67 11.01
N ALA A 267 -8.89 2.85 11.06
CA ALA A 267 -7.52 3.29 10.80
C ALA A 267 -7.36 3.87 9.38
N SER A 268 -8.05 3.31 8.39
CA SER A 268 -7.98 3.77 7.00
C SER A 268 -8.46 5.21 6.81
N LEU A 269 -9.43 5.66 7.62
CA LEU A 269 -9.94 7.03 7.57
C LEU A 269 -8.86 8.06 7.92
N MET A 270 -7.88 7.68 8.73
CA MET A 270 -6.77 8.56 9.11
C MET A 270 -5.92 8.99 7.92
N GLN A 271 -5.82 8.18 6.87
CA GLN A 271 -5.12 8.57 5.64
C GLN A 271 -5.75 9.79 4.98
N VAL A 272 -7.07 9.88 4.97
CA VAL A 272 -7.80 11.03 4.41
C VAL A 272 -7.57 12.28 5.26
N ILE A 273 -7.62 12.13 6.59
CA ILE A 273 -7.37 13.24 7.54
C ILE A 273 -5.95 13.76 7.33
N VAL A 274 -4.96 12.87 7.35
CA VAL A 274 -3.55 13.23 7.16
C VAL A 274 -3.31 13.82 5.79
N GLY A 275 -3.91 13.25 4.73
CA GLY A 275 -3.82 13.81 3.39
C GLY A 275 -4.26 15.28 3.33
N LYS A 276 -5.40 15.61 3.97
CA LYS A 276 -5.88 17.01 4.07
C LYS A 276 -4.94 17.91 4.89
N LEU A 277 -4.36 17.37 5.97
CA LEU A 277 -3.40 18.12 6.77
C LEU A 277 -2.13 18.44 5.98
N LEU A 278 -1.65 17.50 5.16
CA LEU A 278 -0.47 17.66 4.33
C LEU A 278 -0.63 18.69 3.19
N ASP A 279 -1.86 18.93 2.76
CA ASP A 279 -2.16 20.00 1.79
C ASP A 279 -2.09 21.40 2.44
N ARG A 280 -2.24 21.52 3.76
CA ARG A 280 -2.37 22.79 4.49
C ARG A 280 -1.18 23.14 5.37
N PHE A 281 -0.50 22.14 5.88
CA PHE A 281 0.53 22.30 6.90
C PHE A 281 1.86 21.70 6.47
N ALA A 282 2.92 22.04 7.20
CA ALA A 282 4.26 21.50 7.04
C ALA A 282 4.30 19.98 7.24
N ILE A 283 5.05 19.26 6.41
CA ILE A 283 5.17 17.79 6.49
C ILE A 283 5.78 17.37 7.84
N ARG A 284 6.89 18.01 8.24
CA ARG A 284 7.72 17.59 9.38
C ARG A 284 6.94 17.50 10.70
N PRO A 285 6.21 18.53 11.18
CA PRO A 285 5.52 18.46 12.47
C PRO A 285 4.40 17.41 12.49
N ILE A 286 3.66 17.27 11.37
CA ILE A 286 2.57 16.29 11.29
C ILE A 286 3.15 14.88 11.31
N PHE A 287 4.17 14.60 10.48
CA PHE A 287 4.79 13.29 10.41
C PHE A 287 5.42 12.91 11.76
N LEU A 288 6.17 13.83 12.35
CA LEU A 288 6.79 13.61 13.67
C LEU A 288 5.73 13.31 14.74
N GLY A 289 4.64 14.07 14.79
CA GLY A 289 3.55 13.86 15.74
C GLY A 289 2.92 12.46 15.58
N ILE A 290 2.66 12.04 14.35
CA ILE A 290 2.08 10.71 14.07
C ILE A 290 3.02 9.59 14.51
N VAL A 291 4.30 9.70 14.19
CA VAL A 291 5.27 8.64 14.53
C VAL A 291 5.56 8.60 16.03
N LEU A 292 5.65 9.76 16.69
CA LEU A 292 5.84 9.82 18.14
C LEU A 292 4.68 9.19 18.91
N LEU A 293 3.43 9.31 18.41
CA LEU A 293 2.26 8.70 19.04
C LEU A 293 2.21 7.18 18.88
N GLN A 294 2.89 6.61 17.86
CA GLN A 294 3.01 5.16 17.73
C GLN A 294 3.79 4.53 18.90
N ILE A 295 4.81 5.22 19.42
CA ILE A 295 5.69 4.69 20.45
C ILE A 295 4.93 4.30 21.73
N PRO A 296 4.23 5.21 22.43
CA PRO A 296 3.50 4.87 23.65
C PRO A 296 2.37 3.86 23.40
N LEU A 297 1.79 3.85 22.21
CA LEU A 297 0.73 2.89 21.86
C LEU A 297 1.29 1.48 21.67
N PHE A 298 2.46 1.31 21.06
CA PHE A 298 3.14 0.02 21.01
C PHE A 298 3.57 -0.46 22.40
N LEU A 299 4.08 0.45 23.25
CA LEU A 299 4.42 0.14 24.65
C LEU A 299 3.17 -0.29 25.44
N LEU A 300 2.03 0.37 25.22
CA LEU A 300 0.78 -0.04 25.83
C LEU A 300 0.32 -1.40 25.29
N ALA A 301 0.35 -1.61 23.98
CA ALA A 301 -0.08 -2.85 23.34
C ALA A 301 0.77 -4.05 23.78
N SER A 302 2.08 -3.87 24.08
CA SER A 302 2.96 -4.96 24.51
C SER A 302 2.51 -5.59 25.83
N HIS A 303 1.87 -4.85 26.73
CA HIS A 303 1.43 -5.35 28.04
C HIS A 303 -0.11 -5.48 28.13
N ALA A 304 -0.87 -4.90 27.20
CA ALA A 304 -2.32 -4.87 27.25
C ALA A 304 -2.95 -6.24 26.96
N GLN A 305 -4.11 -6.50 27.59
CA GLN A 305 -4.92 -7.70 27.43
C GLN A 305 -6.36 -7.30 27.07
N GLY A 306 -7.11 -8.19 26.41
CA GLY A 306 -8.52 -8.01 26.13
C GLY A 306 -8.85 -6.65 25.48
N TRP A 307 -9.83 -5.95 25.98
CA TRP A 307 -10.32 -4.68 25.42
C TRP A 307 -9.29 -3.53 25.46
N TRP A 308 -8.36 -3.56 26.41
CA TRP A 308 -7.23 -2.60 26.42
C TRP A 308 -6.27 -2.83 25.25
N LEU A 309 -6.02 -4.09 24.90
CA LEU A 309 -5.28 -4.42 23.69
C LEU A 309 -6.02 -3.93 22.45
N PHE A 310 -7.34 -4.18 22.35
CA PHE A 310 -8.15 -3.71 21.22
C PHE A 310 -8.03 -2.20 21.03
N ALA A 311 -8.17 -1.43 22.11
CA ALA A 311 -8.03 0.03 22.06
C ALA A 311 -6.61 0.46 21.65
N ALA A 312 -5.58 -0.19 22.20
CA ALA A 312 -4.18 0.09 21.87
C ALA A 312 -3.88 -0.23 20.39
N LEU A 313 -4.35 -1.38 19.89
CA LEU A 313 -4.17 -1.79 18.49
C LEU A 313 -4.91 -0.85 17.54
N LEU A 314 -6.13 -0.43 17.88
CA LEU A 314 -6.85 0.58 17.11
C LEU A 314 -6.02 1.87 16.99
N GLY A 315 -5.47 2.36 18.10
CA GLY A 315 -4.61 3.54 18.11
C GLY A 315 -3.34 3.33 17.28
N VAL A 316 -2.64 2.20 17.46
CA VAL A 316 -1.45 1.83 16.69
C VAL A 316 -1.75 1.86 15.19
N MET A 317 -2.83 1.19 14.77
CA MET A 317 -3.16 1.08 13.34
C MET A 317 -3.60 2.42 12.74
N VAL A 318 -4.32 3.26 13.51
CA VAL A 318 -4.68 4.63 13.10
C VAL A 318 -3.44 5.44 12.74
N PHE A 319 -2.39 5.38 13.55
CA PHE A 319 -1.16 6.14 13.29
C PHE A 319 -0.23 5.45 12.28
N ILE A 320 -0.22 4.12 12.18
CA ILE A 320 0.50 3.42 11.11
C ILE A 320 -0.11 3.79 9.75
N PHE A 321 -1.43 3.67 9.60
CA PHE A 321 -2.10 3.99 8.34
C PHE A 321 -2.01 5.50 8.04
N GLY A 322 -2.10 6.35 9.07
CA GLY A 322 -1.87 7.79 8.93
C GLY A 322 -0.47 8.16 8.46
N ALA A 323 0.54 7.32 8.68
CA ALA A 323 1.90 7.56 8.22
C ALA A 323 2.11 7.25 6.71
N VAL A 324 1.24 6.46 6.09
CA VAL A 324 1.41 6.02 4.69
C VAL A 324 1.47 7.17 3.68
N PRO A 325 0.59 8.21 3.71
CA PRO A 325 0.58 9.27 2.71
C PRO A 325 1.84 10.13 2.68
N PHE A 326 2.61 10.20 3.77
CA PHE A 326 3.75 11.13 3.87
C PHE A 326 4.80 10.90 2.80
N VAL A 327 5.15 9.65 2.58
CA VAL A 327 6.23 9.31 1.65
C VAL A 327 5.82 9.61 0.22
N ASP A 328 4.56 9.33 -0.14
CA ASP A 328 4.04 9.64 -1.47
C ASP A 328 3.91 11.15 -1.70
N VAL A 329 3.46 11.90 -0.69
CA VAL A 329 3.44 13.37 -0.75
C VAL A 329 4.85 13.95 -0.88
N MET A 330 5.85 13.39 -0.20
CA MET A 330 7.25 13.81 -0.38
C MET A 330 7.75 13.56 -1.80
N VAL A 331 7.43 12.41 -2.42
CA VAL A 331 7.74 12.16 -3.84
C VAL A 331 7.10 13.22 -4.74
N VAL A 332 5.83 13.54 -4.51
CA VAL A 332 5.12 14.55 -5.31
C VAL A 332 5.73 15.95 -5.15
N ARG A 333 6.13 16.33 -3.92
CA ARG A 333 6.62 17.66 -3.58
C ARG A 333 8.07 17.89 -4.03
N TYR A 334 8.95 16.91 -3.85
CA TYR A 334 10.40 17.09 -4.04
C TYR A 334 10.95 16.44 -5.33
N VAL A 335 10.20 15.53 -5.98
CA VAL A 335 10.65 14.83 -7.19
C VAL A 335 9.99 15.41 -8.44
N ASP A 336 10.78 15.61 -9.50
CA ASP A 336 10.26 16.04 -10.80
C ASP A 336 9.29 15.01 -11.38
N ASP A 337 8.19 15.47 -11.99
CA ASP A 337 7.16 14.62 -12.60
C ASP A 337 7.72 13.59 -13.59
N ARG A 338 8.81 13.96 -14.29
CA ARG A 338 9.51 13.07 -15.25
C ARG A 338 10.10 11.81 -14.60
N MET A 339 10.41 11.87 -13.31
CA MET A 339 11.10 10.82 -12.57
C MET A 339 10.28 10.27 -11.41
N ARG A 340 9.06 10.77 -11.18
CA ARG A 340 8.25 10.38 -10.03
C ARG A 340 8.00 8.88 -9.97
N SER A 341 7.59 8.29 -11.08
CA SER A 341 7.31 6.86 -11.14
C SER A 341 8.58 6.03 -10.90
N ARG A 342 9.71 6.45 -11.46
CA ARG A 342 11.01 5.79 -11.24
C ARG A 342 11.45 5.85 -9.77
N VAL A 343 11.39 7.03 -9.16
CA VAL A 343 11.78 7.22 -7.75
C VAL A 343 10.83 6.45 -6.83
N ALA A 344 9.52 6.50 -7.09
CA ALA A 344 8.53 5.72 -6.35
C ALA A 344 8.80 4.21 -6.48
N GLY A 345 9.14 3.71 -7.67
CA GLY A 345 9.47 2.30 -7.90
C GLY A 345 10.71 1.84 -7.13
N ILE A 346 11.81 2.60 -7.16
CA ILE A 346 13.03 2.27 -6.41
C ILE A 346 12.74 2.26 -4.90
N ARG A 347 12.03 3.27 -4.40
CA ARG A 347 11.61 3.34 -2.99
C ARG A 347 10.80 2.11 -2.59
N LEU A 348 9.83 1.73 -3.41
CA LEU A 348 8.94 0.60 -3.13
C LEU A 348 9.72 -0.72 -3.10
N ALA A 349 10.66 -0.92 -4.02
CA ALA A 349 11.52 -2.10 -4.04
C ALA A 349 12.33 -2.26 -2.74
N VAL A 350 12.90 -1.16 -2.24
CA VAL A 350 13.63 -1.16 -0.96
C VAL A 350 12.68 -1.46 0.21
N SER A 351 11.53 -0.79 0.27
CA SER A 351 10.55 -0.95 1.36
C SER A 351 10.00 -2.37 1.42
N LEU A 352 9.56 -2.91 0.28
CA LEU A 352 8.97 -4.26 0.21
C LEU A 352 10.01 -5.37 0.34
N GLY A 353 11.25 -5.15 -0.14
CA GLY A 353 12.34 -6.08 0.09
C GLY A 353 12.60 -6.29 1.58
N LEU A 354 12.69 -5.20 2.36
CA LEU A 354 12.83 -5.28 3.81
C LEU A 354 11.58 -5.88 4.49
N SER A 355 10.39 -5.53 4.03
CA SER A 355 9.14 -6.06 4.56
C SER A 355 8.99 -7.56 4.34
N SER A 356 9.42 -8.07 3.19
CA SER A 356 9.38 -9.51 2.91
C SER A 356 10.22 -10.30 3.90
N ILE A 357 11.37 -9.76 4.31
CA ILE A 357 12.20 -10.35 5.38
C ILE A 357 11.46 -10.29 6.72
N ALA A 358 10.81 -9.16 7.05
CA ALA A 358 10.06 -9.00 8.29
C ALA A 358 8.87 -9.97 8.39
N VAL A 359 8.13 -10.16 7.30
CA VAL A 359 7.01 -11.12 7.24
C VAL A 359 7.52 -12.56 7.35
N TRP A 360 8.62 -12.90 6.66
CA TRP A 360 9.26 -14.20 6.80
C TRP A 360 9.72 -14.49 8.22
N ALA A 361 10.29 -13.49 8.89
CA ALA A 361 10.81 -13.62 10.26
C ALA A 361 9.69 -13.58 11.32
N LEU A 362 8.48 -13.11 11.02
CA LEU A 362 7.39 -12.90 11.98
C LEU A 362 7.11 -14.14 12.83
N GLY A 363 6.84 -15.27 12.20
CA GLY A 363 6.53 -16.52 12.89
C GLY A 363 7.67 -16.99 13.82
N PRO A 364 8.89 -17.19 13.31
CA PRO A 364 10.04 -17.57 14.13
C PRO A 364 10.35 -16.58 15.27
N ALA A 365 10.23 -15.27 15.02
CA ALA A 365 10.51 -14.26 16.03
C ALA A 365 9.44 -14.25 17.14
N VAL A 366 8.16 -14.34 16.80
CA VAL A 366 7.08 -14.43 17.80
C VAL A 366 7.21 -15.73 18.59
N LYS A 367 7.51 -16.85 17.94
CA LYS A 367 7.73 -18.14 18.61
C LYS A 367 8.89 -18.07 19.61
N SER A 368 9.95 -17.34 19.30
CA SER A 368 11.16 -17.25 20.13
C SER A 368 11.06 -16.21 21.25
N PHE A 369 10.41 -15.08 21.01
CA PHE A 369 10.45 -13.90 21.87
C PHE A 369 9.06 -13.46 22.37
N GLY A 370 7.98 -13.96 21.81
CA GLY A 370 6.61 -13.55 22.12
C GLY A 370 6.22 -12.21 21.47
N PHE A 371 4.92 -11.94 21.42
CA PHE A 371 4.39 -10.67 20.90
C PHE A 371 4.83 -9.46 21.73
N ASP A 372 5.02 -9.62 23.05
CA ASP A 372 5.45 -8.53 23.96
C ASP A 372 6.74 -7.89 23.48
N VAL A 373 7.77 -8.72 23.32
CA VAL A 373 9.09 -8.26 22.85
C VAL A 373 9.00 -7.71 21.43
N MET A 374 8.22 -8.35 20.56
CA MET A 374 8.09 -7.89 19.18
C MET A 374 7.41 -6.54 19.08
N LEU A 375 6.41 -6.25 19.92
CA LEU A 375 5.77 -4.93 19.97
C LEU A 375 6.71 -3.85 20.52
N LEU A 376 7.60 -4.20 21.47
CA LEU A 376 8.69 -3.30 21.92
C LEU A 376 9.69 -3.01 20.79
N VAL A 377 10.04 -4.02 19.99
CA VAL A 377 10.87 -3.83 18.79
C VAL A 377 10.19 -2.89 17.79
N MET A 378 8.86 -3.02 17.61
CA MET A 378 8.10 -2.09 16.75
C MET A 378 8.11 -0.66 17.30
N ALA A 379 8.04 -0.48 18.63
CA ALA A 379 8.24 0.85 19.25
C ALA A 379 9.64 1.41 18.92
N GLY A 380 10.66 0.57 18.91
CA GLY A 380 12.04 0.94 18.51
C GLY A 380 12.11 1.38 17.04
N PHE A 381 11.43 0.69 16.11
CA PHE A 381 11.33 1.13 14.71
C PHE A 381 10.61 2.47 14.57
N ALA A 382 9.53 2.69 15.33
CA ALA A 382 8.84 3.99 15.37
C ALA A 382 9.76 5.10 15.89
N ALA A 383 10.53 4.85 16.96
CA ALA A 383 11.51 5.80 17.48
C ALA A 383 12.62 6.13 16.46
N CYS A 384 13.14 5.13 15.76
CA CYS A 384 14.10 5.32 14.67
C CYS A 384 13.51 6.21 13.57
N THR A 385 12.26 5.95 13.18
CA THR A 385 11.56 6.79 12.19
C THR A 385 11.44 8.24 12.68
N ALA A 386 11.07 8.45 13.95
CA ALA A 386 10.94 9.78 14.54
C ALA A 386 12.27 10.56 14.48
N LEU A 387 13.39 9.92 14.83
CA LEU A 387 14.73 10.51 14.76
C LEU A 387 15.09 10.93 13.33
N VAL A 388 14.78 10.08 12.36
CA VAL A 388 15.06 10.37 10.95
C VAL A 388 14.16 11.50 10.42
N VAL A 389 12.88 11.53 10.82
CA VAL A 389 11.94 12.60 10.44
C VAL A 389 12.38 13.97 10.98
N MET A 390 13.06 14.03 12.13
CA MET A 390 13.64 15.29 12.62
C MET A 390 14.67 15.90 11.65
N LEU A 391 15.24 15.10 10.77
CA LEU A 391 16.16 15.60 9.74
C LEU A 391 15.44 16.27 8.55
N LEU A 392 14.12 16.20 8.43
CA LEU A 392 13.39 16.95 7.40
C LEU A 392 13.58 18.47 7.60
N PRO A 393 13.65 19.25 6.51
CA PRO A 393 13.72 20.69 6.61
C PRO A 393 12.49 21.25 7.33
N SER A 394 12.68 22.29 8.14
CA SER A 394 11.57 23.14 8.59
C SER A 394 11.14 24.05 7.44
N ASP A 395 9.83 24.18 7.17
CA ASP A 395 9.30 24.96 6.04
C ASP A 395 9.69 26.46 6.05
N SER A 396 10.29 26.98 7.13
CA SER A 396 10.88 28.31 7.21
C SER A 396 12.07 28.53 6.26
N SER A 397 12.63 27.46 5.69
CA SER A 397 13.76 27.54 4.74
C SER A 397 13.34 27.56 3.26
N SER A 398 12.07 27.38 2.94
CA SER A 398 11.57 27.35 1.56
C SER A 398 10.97 28.67 1.07
N SER A 399 10.81 29.67 1.94
CA SER A 399 10.25 30.99 1.60
C SER A 399 11.30 32.11 1.40
N SER A 400 12.60 31.78 1.44
CA SER A 400 13.70 32.78 1.37
C SER A 400 14.67 32.52 0.21
N THR A 401 14.20 32.05 -0.94
CA THR A 401 15.00 32.08 -2.17
C THR A 401 14.13 32.39 -3.39
#